data_8cb7387459444669fdb681a2e316d725
#
_entry.id   8cb7387459444669fdb681a2e316d725
#
_cell.length_a   1.000
_cell.length_b   1.000
_cell.length_c   1.000
_cell.angle_alpha   90.00
_cell.angle_beta   90.00
_cell.angle_gamma   90.00
#
_symmetry.space_group_name_H-M   'P 1'
#
loop_
_entity.id
_entity.type
_entity.pdbx_description
1 polymer ?
#
loop_
_entity_poly.entity_id
_entity_poly.type
_entity_poly.pdbx_seq_one_letter_code
_entity_poly.pdbx_strand_id
1 'polypeptide(L)'
;MKLTRRDPSSHPIVRWALKLHNSRRYHRFKESIRSLLNDSENPWKKYVDLTIIFLIVSSVLILIYEVKHPVPKWIDFYDIYIVSFLFLVEYLLRLWVSSDLTEDLVAEYEEVSFVGREFRVWRALGRGLKKKFAYMLTPGAIIDLLAILPAYRELRVLRLLILFRVLKLLRYARSINQFVEVLSDKRFELLTLLILLAFVMATGGIALYVLEETHNPNIHNIFDALYWSLVTITTVGYGDISPISVPGRIIAMLIILFGIAMISFATSVIVSAFSEKLIQLKEERIVDEVNKSERFLIICGYGQLTKMFFRQQPLHEHDYIILDKDPARVQEAIHDGYDAIVDDASRHETLARFNLKGAKVTVLCMSHDDVENIYITLNAKSIDPTIRVIARASSPQIAPKYERAGVDHVLLPDEMASTLMSVAILRPIMYRAISGIFMGKSVARLDEIPVLPYSRLLGLAIGSIDFHSYKLVLIGVQKKEDGRFHFNPEPELMLEQGDILLVMGHRMSVEYFRELSCGGKCEMG
;
A
#
# COMPACT_ATOMS: atom_id res chain seq x y z
N MET A 1 -39.07 26.86 -36.67
CA MET A 1 -39.24 27.02 -35.24
C MET A 1 -37.90 27.52 -34.68
N LYS A 2 -37.74 28.83 -34.46
CA LYS A 2 -36.49 29.44 -33.95
C LYS A 2 -36.43 29.17 -32.45
N LEU A 3 -35.62 28.18 -32.06
CA LEU A 3 -35.23 27.99 -30.67
C LEU A 3 -34.31 29.15 -30.23
N THR A 4 -34.93 30.18 -29.65
CA THR A 4 -34.17 31.24 -28.95
C THR A 4 -33.43 30.57 -27.79
N ARG A 5 -32.12 30.36 -27.93
CA ARG A 5 -31.22 30.03 -26.81
C ARG A 5 -31.34 31.18 -25.80
N ARG A 6 -32.13 31.00 -24.76
CA ARG A 6 -32.06 31.90 -23.59
C ARG A 6 -30.66 31.73 -23.00
N ASP A 7 -29.93 32.84 -23.05
CA ASP A 7 -28.56 32.90 -22.51
C ASP A 7 -28.65 32.61 -21.00
N PRO A 8 -28.03 31.55 -20.56
CA PRO A 8 -28.09 31.07 -19.16
C PRO A 8 -27.43 32.02 -18.17
N SER A 9 -26.60 32.95 -18.66
CA SER A 9 -26.04 34.05 -17.90
C SER A 9 -27.12 35.01 -17.36
N SER A 10 -28.42 34.86 -17.75
CA SER A 10 -29.54 35.67 -17.28
C SER A 10 -29.93 35.36 -15.82
N HIS A 11 -29.58 34.18 -15.28
CA HIS A 11 -29.95 33.82 -13.91
C HIS A 11 -28.91 34.34 -12.90
N PRO A 12 -29.26 35.20 -11.95
CA PRO A 12 -28.31 35.87 -11.04
C PRO A 12 -27.51 34.85 -10.20
N ILE A 13 -28.14 33.74 -9.81
CA ILE A 13 -27.51 32.67 -9.01
C ILE A 13 -26.42 31.92 -9.83
N VAL A 14 -26.69 31.64 -11.11
CA VAL A 14 -25.72 30.99 -12.00
C VAL A 14 -24.53 31.90 -12.27
N ARG A 15 -24.77 33.19 -12.48
CA ARG A 15 -23.72 34.20 -12.66
C ARG A 15 -22.81 34.31 -11.45
N TRP A 16 -23.41 34.29 -10.26
CA TRP A 16 -22.68 34.32 -8.99
C TRP A 16 -21.88 33.01 -8.78
N ALA A 17 -22.47 31.83 -9.07
CA ALA A 17 -21.80 30.54 -8.99
C ALA A 17 -20.61 30.45 -9.96
N LEU A 18 -20.77 30.88 -11.22
CA LEU A 18 -19.69 30.93 -12.21
C LEU A 18 -18.57 31.89 -11.80
N LYS A 19 -18.92 33.08 -11.21
CA LYS A 19 -17.91 34.02 -10.72
C LYS A 19 -17.10 33.45 -9.56
N LEU A 20 -17.72 32.72 -8.65
CA LEU A 20 -17.02 32.04 -7.56
C LEU A 20 -16.22 30.83 -8.08
N HIS A 21 -16.80 30.00 -8.97
CA HIS A 21 -16.14 28.85 -9.57
C HIS A 21 -14.89 29.27 -10.37
N ASN A 22 -14.92 30.41 -11.07
CA ASN A 22 -13.76 30.90 -11.81
C ASN A 22 -12.77 31.72 -10.93
N SER A 23 -13.09 31.94 -9.67
CA SER A 23 -12.23 32.71 -8.76
C SER A 23 -11.09 31.86 -8.21
N ARG A 24 -9.86 32.08 -8.71
CA ARG A 24 -8.63 31.42 -8.18
C ARG A 24 -8.41 31.70 -6.68
N ARG A 25 -8.88 32.84 -6.16
CA ARG A 25 -8.75 33.15 -4.73
C ARG A 25 -9.68 32.31 -3.87
N TYR A 26 -10.93 32.11 -4.33
CA TYR A 26 -11.90 31.26 -3.63
C TYR A 26 -11.41 29.79 -3.56
N HIS A 27 -10.95 29.24 -4.69
CA HIS A 27 -10.44 27.87 -4.73
C HIS A 27 -9.20 27.69 -3.84
N ARG A 28 -8.21 28.60 -3.93
CA ARG A 28 -7.03 28.53 -3.05
C ARG A 28 -7.40 28.62 -1.57
N PHE A 29 -8.32 29.51 -1.20
CA PHE A 29 -8.75 29.65 0.19
C PHE A 29 -9.48 28.40 0.69
N LYS A 30 -10.39 27.84 -0.12
CA LYS A 30 -11.11 26.62 0.20
C LYS A 30 -10.16 25.42 0.31
N GLU A 31 -9.20 25.32 -0.61
CA GLU A 31 -8.17 24.29 -0.61
C GLU A 31 -7.20 24.41 0.57
N SER A 32 -6.83 25.64 0.94
CA SER A 32 -6.04 25.88 2.17
C SER A 32 -6.78 25.43 3.42
N ILE A 33 -8.08 25.70 3.54
CA ILE A 33 -8.88 25.21 4.68
C ILE A 33 -9.07 23.70 4.61
N ARG A 34 -9.27 23.12 3.42
CA ARG A 34 -9.34 21.67 3.22
C ARG A 34 -8.05 20.98 3.67
N SER A 35 -6.91 21.51 3.23
CA SER A 35 -5.59 21.03 3.61
C SER A 35 -5.36 21.17 5.13
N LEU A 36 -5.74 22.30 5.72
CA LEU A 36 -5.61 22.52 7.16
C LEU A 36 -6.43 21.54 8.02
N LEU A 37 -7.62 21.13 7.54
CA LEU A 37 -8.55 20.28 8.30
C LEU A 37 -8.33 18.77 8.02
N ASN A 38 -7.92 18.40 6.81
CA ASN A 38 -7.92 17.00 6.36
C ASN A 38 -6.54 16.46 5.99
N ASP A 39 -5.63 17.31 5.47
CA ASP A 39 -4.35 16.89 4.94
C ASP A 39 -3.31 16.71 6.05
N SER A 40 -2.79 15.49 6.16
CA SER A 40 -1.80 15.14 7.19
C SER A 40 -0.40 15.69 6.92
N GLU A 41 -0.09 16.11 5.70
CA GLU A 41 1.23 16.65 5.34
C GLU A 41 1.34 18.15 5.65
N ASN A 42 0.21 18.82 5.90
CA ASN A 42 0.23 20.24 6.24
C ASN A 42 0.78 20.47 7.66
N PRO A 43 1.91 21.21 7.81
CA PRO A 43 2.55 21.42 9.11
C PRO A 43 1.65 22.17 10.12
N TRP A 44 0.74 23.02 9.65
CA TRP A 44 -0.19 23.78 10.51
C TRP A 44 -1.32 22.91 11.07
N LYS A 45 -1.67 21.83 10.42
CA LYS A 45 -2.70 20.91 10.92
C LYS A 45 -2.37 20.38 12.31
N LYS A 46 -1.11 20.06 12.57
CA LYS A 46 -0.66 19.56 13.90
C LYS A 46 -1.03 20.53 15.03
N TYR A 47 -0.91 21.84 14.79
CA TYR A 47 -1.26 22.84 15.80
C TYR A 47 -2.78 22.99 15.97
N VAL A 48 -3.54 22.90 14.88
CA VAL A 48 -5.01 22.91 14.94
C VAL A 48 -5.53 21.70 15.70
N ASP A 49 -5.03 20.50 15.35
CA ASP A 49 -5.40 19.25 16.01
C ASP A 49 -5.06 19.30 17.51
N LEU A 50 -3.85 19.77 17.87
CA LEU A 50 -3.43 19.93 19.27
C LEU A 50 -4.33 20.90 20.04
N THR A 51 -4.71 22.01 19.41
CA THR A 51 -5.63 23.00 20.03
C THR A 51 -6.99 22.37 20.29
N ILE A 52 -7.54 21.63 19.34
CA ILE A 52 -8.84 20.98 19.51
C ILE A 52 -8.76 19.88 20.58
N ILE A 53 -7.69 19.08 20.59
CA ILE A 53 -7.45 18.07 21.65
C ILE A 53 -7.40 18.75 23.02
N PHE A 54 -6.68 19.86 23.15
CA PHE A 54 -6.61 20.61 24.39
C PHE A 54 -7.99 21.10 24.85
N LEU A 55 -8.80 21.64 23.92
CA LEU A 55 -10.17 22.08 24.22
C LEU A 55 -11.05 20.92 24.69
N ILE A 56 -10.93 19.75 24.07
CA ILE A 56 -11.68 18.56 24.48
C ILE A 56 -11.26 18.13 25.90
N VAL A 57 -9.96 17.99 26.13
CA VAL A 57 -9.43 17.54 27.44
C VAL A 57 -9.80 18.54 28.53
N SER A 58 -9.65 19.84 28.30
CA SER A 58 -10.02 20.88 29.28
C SER A 58 -11.52 20.82 29.63
N SER A 59 -12.39 20.63 28.63
CA SER A 59 -13.83 20.52 28.82
C SER A 59 -14.22 19.29 29.66
N VAL A 60 -13.55 18.15 29.40
CA VAL A 60 -13.78 16.91 30.18
C VAL A 60 -13.29 17.04 31.62
N LEU A 61 -12.14 17.67 31.84
CA LEU A 61 -11.63 17.93 33.20
C LEU A 61 -12.56 18.86 33.98
N ILE A 62 -13.10 19.89 33.31
CA ILE A 62 -14.11 20.78 33.92
C ILE A 62 -15.35 19.99 34.33
N LEU A 63 -15.85 19.09 33.46
CA LEU A 63 -17.00 18.24 33.77
C LEU A 63 -16.74 17.35 35.00
N ILE A 64 -15.57 16.71 35.08
CA ILE A 64 -15.20 15.86 36.22
C ILE A 64 -15.14 16.66 37.52
N TYR A 65 -14.59 17.88 37.45
CA TYR A 65 -14.49 18.78 38.57
C TYR A 65 -15.88 19.25 39.05
N GLU A 66 -16.80 19.57 38.09
CA GLU A 66 -18.16 20.02 38.37
C GLU A 66 -19.02 19.01 39.09
N VAL A 67 -18.71 17.68 38.98
CA VAL A 67 -19.46 16.62 39.69
C VAL A 67 -19.40 16.79 41.21
N LYS A 68 -18.26 17.26 41.74
CA LYS A 68 -18.02 17.35 43.18
C LYS A 68 -17.95 18.78 43.73
N HIS A 69 -17.68 19.76 42.87
CA HIS A 69 -17.44 21.16 43.26
C HIS A 69 -18.20 22.13 42.38
N PRO A 70 -18.78 23.21 42.95
CA PRO A 70 -19.38 24.29 42.15
C PRO A 70 -18.28 24.97 41.33
N VAL A 71 -18.53 25.10 40.04
CA VAL A 71 -17.56 25.70 39.11
C VAL A 71 -17.78 27.25 39.08
N PRO A 72 -16.70 28.05 39.08
CA PRO A 72 -16.80 29.48 38.92
C PRO A 72 -17.45 29.87 37.57
N LYS A 73 -18.29 30.93 37.56
CA LYS A 73 -19.03 31.36 36.36
C LYS A 73 -18.17 31.63 35.13
N TRP A 74 -16.90 32.01 35.26
CA TRP A 74 -15.99 32.25 34.15
C TRP A 74 -15.53 30.96 33.47
N ILE A 75 -15.39 29.86 34.23
CA ILE A 75 -15.07 28.53 33.70
C ILE A 75 -16.30 27.98 32.95
N ASP A 76 -17.51 28.18 33.48
CA ASP A 76 -18.73 27.81 32.79
C ASP A 76 -18.87 28.57 31.48
N PHE A 77 -18.60 29.90 31.48
CA PHE A 77 -18.60 30.69 30.28
C PHE A 77 -17.59 30.17 29.25
N TYR A 78 -16.37 29.82 29.68
CA TYR A 78 -15.35 29.25 28.80
C TYR A 78 -15.85 27.96 28.13
N ASP A 79 -16.35 26.98 28.90
CA ASP A 79 -16.74 25.68 28.37
C ASP A 79 -18.02 25.73 27.51
N ILE A 80 -19.03 26.48 27.96
CA ILE A 80 -20.33 26.57 27.26
C ILE A 80 -20.22 27.42 25.98
N TYR A 81 -19.59 28.57 26.07
CA TYR A 81 -19.62 29.52 24.96
C TYR A 81 -18.36 29.44 24.09
N ILE A 82 -17.15 29.45 24.67
CA ILE A 82 -15.92 29.50 23.88
C ILE A 82 -15.66 28.15 23.25
N VAL A 83 -15.64 27.05 24.00
CA VAL A 83 -15.35 25.71 23.48
C VAL A 83 -16.42 25.27 22.48
N SER A 84 -17.72 25.47 22.81
CA SER A 84 -18.81 25.08 21.91
C SER A 84 -18.85 25.94 20.65
N PHE A 85 -18.52 27.25 20.73
CA PHE A 85 -18.42 28.11 19.56
C PHE A 85 -17.27 27.66 18.63
N LEU A 86 -16.10 27.35 19.17
CA LEU A 86 -14.97 26.88 18.38
C LEU A 86 -15.30 25.54 17.68
N PHE A 87 -15.98 24.62 18.36
CA PHE A 87 -16.44 23.38 17.75
C PHE A 87 -17.51 23.61 16.68
N LEU A 88 -18.40 24.58 16.88
CA LEU A 88 -19.37 24.99 15.86
C LEU A 88 -18.68 25.53 14.61
N VAL A 89 -17.70 26.40 14.79
CA VAL A 89 -16.93 26.98 13.68
C VAL A 89 -16.20 25.86 12.91
N GLU A 90 -15.52 24.96 13.63
CA GLU A 90 -14.86 23.80 13.01
C GLU A 90 -15.86 22.94 12.22
N TYR A 91 -17.01 22.60 12.80
CA TYR A 91 -18.06 21.83 12.14
C TYR A 91 -18.57 22.49 10.86
N LEU A 92 -18.84 23.80 10.93
CA LEU A 92 -19.31 24.58 9.77
C LEU A 92 -18.24 24.66 8.68
N LEU A 93 -16.96 24.82 9.04
CA LEU A 93 -15.85 24.79 8.08
C LEU A 93 -15.74 23.42 7.40
N ARG A 94 -15.85 22.33 8.15
CA ARG A 94 -15.86 20.96 7.59
C ARG A 94 -17.05 20.74 6.66
N LEU A 95 -18.24 21.17 7.08
CA LEU A 95 -19.46 21.09 6.27
C LEU A 95 -19.34 21.94 4.99
N TRP A 96 -18.68 23.09 5.07
CA TRP A 96 -18.45 23.94 3.91
C TRP A 96 -17.46 23.31 2.92
N VAL A 97 -16.40 22.67 3.40
CA VAL A 97 -15.35 22.04 2.59
C VAL A 97 -15.78 20.67 2.05
N SER A 98 -16.74 19.95 2.68
CA SER A 98 -17.14 18.58 2.32
C SER A 98 -17.72 18.46 0.90
N SER A 99 -18.38 19.50 0.38
CA SER A 99 -18.87 19.52 -0.99
C SER A 99 -18.81 20.93 -1.57
N ASP A 100 -18.74 21.05 -2.89
CA ASP A 100 -18.73 22.32 -3.59
C ASP A 100 -20.07 22.59 -4.28
N LEU A 101 -20.91 23.41 -3.63
CA LEU A 101 -22.20 23.81 -4.18
C LEU A 101 -22.05 24.58 -5.50
N THR A 102 -20.94 25.32 -5.69
CA THR A 102 -20.69 26.09 -6.91
C THR A 102 -20.34 25.19 -8.07
N GLU A 103 -19.56 24.12 -7.82
CA GLU A 103 -19.22 23.10 -8.80
C GLU A 103 -20.46 22.29 -9.23
N ASP A 104 -21.27 21.85 -8.26
CA ASP A 104 -22.53 21.13 -8.52
C ASP A 104 -23.54 21.98 -9.34
N LEU A 105 -23.60 23.29 -9.06
CA LEU A 105 -24.45 24.24 -9.81
C LEU A 105 -23.95 24.45 -11.24
N VAL A 106 -22.64 24.56 -11.43
CA VAL A 106 -22.02 24.75 -12.75
C VAL A 106 -22.13 23.48 -13.58
N ALA A 107 -21.85 22.31 -12.99
CA ALA A 107 -21.95 21.01 -13.67
C ALA A 107 -23.39 20.71 -14.15
N GLU A 108 -24.40 20.95 -13.28
CA GLU A 108 -25.81 20.81 -13.70
C GLU A 108 -26.17 21.80 -14.81
N TYR A 109 -25.64 23.01 -14.72
CA TYR A 109 -25.86 24.02 -15.74
C TYR A 109 -25.27 23.62 -17.10
N GLU A 110 -24.02 23.13 -17.12
CA GLU A 110 -23.35 22.64 -18.34
C GLU A 110 -24.08 21.42 -18.92
N GLU A 111 -24.47 20.45 -18.09
CA GLU A 111 -25.22 19.26 -18.50
C GLU A 111 -26.57 19.62 -19.16
N VAL A 112 -27.32 20.51 -18.52
CA VAL A 112 -28.65 20.93 -19.00
C VAL A 112 -28.53 21.81 -20.25
N SER A 113 -27.50 22.69 -20.33
CA SER A 113 -27.26 23.51 -21.51
C SER A 113 -26.83 22.70 -22.74
N PHE A 114 -26.06 21.63 -22.52
CA PHE A 114 -25.65 20.69 -23.57
C PHE A 114 -26.83 19.92 -24.15
N VAL A 115 -27.77 19.48 -23.29
CA VAL A 115 -28.95 18.70 -23.71
C VAL A 115 -30.11 19.61 -24.19
N GLY A 116 -30.00 20.96 -24.06
CA GLY A 116 -31.03 21.90 -24.47
C GLY A 116 -32.29 21.92 -23.59
N ARG A 117 -32.18 21.47 -22.32
CA ARG A 117 -33.27 21.50 -21.33
C ARG A 117 -33.30 22.80 -20.52
N GLU A 118 -34.41 23.07 -19.86
CA GLU A 118 -34.52 24.23 -18.95
C GLU A 118 -33.75 23.97 -17.65
N PHE A 119 -32.87 24.91 -17.29
CA PHE A 119 -32.13 24.87 -16.03
C PHE A 119 -33.06 25.10 -14.84
N ARG A 120 -33.06 24.16 -13.89
CA ARG A 120 -33.85 24.23 -12.65
C ARG A 120 -32.93 24.37 -11.44
N VAL A 121 -32.78 25.58 -10.92
CA VAL A 121 -31.95 25.93 -9.75
C VAL A 121 -32.21 24.99 -8.56
N TRP A 122 -33.47 24.64 -8.31
CA TRP A 122 -33.83 23.74 -7.20
C TRP A 122 -33.29 22.32 -7.32
N ARG A 123 -33.09 21.80 -8.54
CA ARG A 123 -32.47 20.48 -8.73
C ARG A 123 -30.98 20.52 -8.41
N ALA A 124 -30.29 21.54 -8.88
CA ALA A 124 -28.87 21.71 -8.62
C ALA A 124 -28.59 21.95 -7.12
N LEU A 125 -29.37 22.83 -6.49
CA LEU A 125 -29.32 23.02 -5.04
C LEU A 125 -29.65 21.74 -4.27
N GLY A 126 -30.65 20.98 -4.73
CA GLY A 126 -31.03 19.71 -4.10
C GLY A 126 -29.92 18.65 -4.17
N ARG A 127 -29.16 18.58 -5.26
CA ARG A 127 -27.99 17.66 -5.35
C ARG A 127 -26.88 18.07 -4.36
N GLY A 128 -26.53 19.34 -4.32
CA GLY A 128 -25.52 19.84 -3.40
C GLY A 128 -25.92 19.76 -1.93
N LEU A 129 -27.20 20.03 -1.61
CA LEU A 129 -27.75 19.85 -0.26
C LEU A 129 -27.80 18.37 0.13
N LYS A 130 -28.13 17.48 -0.80
CA LYS A 130 -28.10 16.02 -0.55
C LYS A 130 -26.69 15.54 -0.19
N LYS A 131 -25.65 16.03 -0.87
CA LYS A 131 -24.25 15.71 -0.53
C LYS A 131 -23.89 16.24 0.86
N LYS A 132 -24.29 17.47 1.21
CA LYS A 132 -24.07 18.03 2.55
C LYS A 132 -24.83 17.26 3.62
N PHE A 133 -26.08 16.88 3.35
CA PHE A 133 -26.86 16.07 4.27
C PHE A 133 -26.27 14.66 4.44
N ALA A 134 -25.80 14.06 3.36
CA ALA A 134 -25.08 12.80 3.43
C ALA A 134 -23.81 12.90 4.30
N TYR A 135 -23.07 14.02 4.20
CA TYR A 135 -21.94 14.28 5.10
C TYR A 135 -22.37 14.42 6.56
N MET A 136 -23.48 15.13 6.84
CA MET A 136 -24.00 15.28 8.21
C MET A 136 -24.41 13.96 8.86
N LEU A 137 -24.78 12.95 8.04
CA LEU A 137 -25.10 11.60 8.49
C LEU A 137 -23.87 10.70 8.67
N THR A 138 -22.67 11.18 8.33
CA THR A 138 -21.45 10.40 8.61
C THR A 138 -21.22 10.31 10.11
N PRO A 139 -20.68 9.16 10.64
CA PRO A 139 -20.43 8.99 12.06
C PRO A 139 -19.60 10.13 12.68
N GLY A 140 -18.57 10.58 11.94
CA GLY A 140 -17.73 11.69 12.39
C GLY A 140 -18.47 13.02 12.48
N ALA A 141 -19.38 13.34 11.55
CA ALA A 141 -20.16 14.57 11.59
C ALA A 141 -21.23 14.52 12.68
N ILE A 142 -21.81 13.34 12.96
CA ILE A 142 -22.76 13.15 14.08
C ILE A 142 -22.05 13.38 15.42
N ILE A 143 -20.85 12.81 15.60
CA ILE A 143 -20.04 13.02 16.80
C ILE A 143 -19.73 14.52 16.99
N ASP A 144 -19.32 15.22 15.91
CA ASP A 144 -19.06 16.66 15.98
C ASP A 144 -20.31 17.44 16.37
N LEU A 145 -21.47 17.11 15.81
CA LEU A 145 -22.74 17.75 16.13
C LEU A 145 -23.14 17.52 17.59
N LEU A 146 -23.03 16.27 18.06
CA LEU A 146 -23.30 15.92 19.47
C LEU A 146 -22.34 16.61 20.44
N ALA A 147 -21.07 16.83 20.02
CA ALA A 147 -20.09 17.56 20.83
C ALA A 147 -20.40 19.05 21.00
N ILE A 148 -21.17 19.64 20.09
CA ILE A 148 -21.60 21.05 20.12
C ILE A 148 -22.82 21.25 21.04
N LEU A 149 -23.66 20.22 21.22
CA LEU A 149 -24.95 20.26 21.92
C LEU A 149 -24.95 20.42 23.46
N PRO A 150 -23.86 20.59 24.21
CA PRO A 150 -23.88 20.65 25.67
C PRO A 150 -24.51 21.92 26.28
N ALA A 151 -25.16 22.75 25.48
CA ALA A 151 -25.78 24.00 25.95
C ALA A 151 -26.93 23.79 26.98
N TYR A 152 -27.43 22.58 27.20
CA TYR A 152 -28.54 22.29 28.11
C TYR A 152 -28.06 21.61 29.40
N ARG A 153 -27.24 22.34 30.20
CA ARG A 153 -26.77 21.85 31.52
C ARG A 153 -27.88 21.72 32.58
N GLU A 154 -29.02 22.30 32.36
CA GLU A 154 -30.15 22.24 33.29
C GLU A 154 -30.72 20.85 33.47
N LEU A 155 -30.59 19.97 32.47
CA LEU A 155 -31.01 18.58 32.55
C LEU A 155 -29.82 17.67 32.87
N ARG A 156 -29.80 17.08 34.06
CA ARG A 156 -28.73 16.22 34.60
C ARG A 156 -28.29 15.12 33.63
N VAL A 157 -29.23 14.53 32.89
CA VAL A 157 -28.97 13.48 31.90
C VAL A 157 -28.22 14.02 30.67
N LEU A 158 -28.50 15.27 30.26
CA LEU A 158 -27.84 15.87 29.08
C LEU A 158 -26.37 16.23 29.33
N ARG A 159 -25.92 16.31 30.59
CA ARG A 159 -24.50 16.46 30.92
C ARG A 159 -23.66 15.28 30.40
N LEU A 160 -24.25 14.07 30.31
CA LEU A 160 -23.58 12.91 29.73
C LEU A 160 -23.23 13.12 28.25
N LEU A 161 -23.93 14.01 27.53
CA LEU A 161 -23.61 14.32 26.15
C LEU A 161 -22.22 14.98 25.99
N ILE A 162 -21.67 15.59 27.06
CA ILE A 162 -20.29 16.10 27.05
C ILE A 162 -19.28 14.95 26.79
N LEU A 163 -19.60 13.73 27.17
CA LEU A 163 -18.76 12.56 26.87
C LEU A 163 -18.59 12.35 25.36
N PHE A 164 -19.56 12.76 24.53
CA PHE A 164 -19.40 12.73 23.07
C PHE A 164 -18.25 13.62 22.57
N ARG A 165 -17.84 14.64 23.36
CA ARG A 165 -16.64 15.42 23.06
C ARG A 165 -15.39 14.53 23.09
N VAL A 166 -15.32 13.54 23.99
CA VAL A 166 -14.22 12.58 24.06
C VAL A 166 -14.15 11.75 22.77
N LEU A 167 -15.31 11.33 22.24
CA LEU A 167 -15.36 10.59 20.97
C LEU A 167 -14.78 11.40 19.79
N LYS A 168 -14.77 12.72 19.89
CA LYS A 168 -14.12 13.58 18.90
C LYS A 168 -12.61 13.35 18.82
N LEU A 169 -11.95 12.87 19.90
CA LEU A 169 -10.54 12.49 19.90
C LEU A 169 -10.24 11.36 18.90
N LEU A 170 -11.22 10.48 18.66
CA LEU A 170 -11.07 9.37 17.70
C LEU A 170 -10.70 9.87 16.30
N ARG A 171 -11.15 11.05 15.92
CA ARG A 171 -10.86 11.66 14.62
C ARG A 171 -9.39 12.08 14.47
N TYR A 172 -8.72 12.45 15.57
CA TYR A 172 -7.36 12.98 15.56
C TYR A 172 -6.28 11.90 15.73
N ALA A 173 -6.67 10.70 16.11
CA ALA A 173 -5.77 9.57 16.25
C ALA A 173 -5.70 8.77 14.93
N ARG A 174 -4.61 8.92 14.19
CA ARG A 174 -4.38 8.20 12.91
C ARG A 174 -4.54 6.69 13.06
N SER A 175 -4.00 6.14 14.13
CA SER A 175 -4.10 4.69 14.44
C SER A 175 -5.54 4.23 14.58
N ILE A 176 -6.43 5.08 15.13
CA ILE A 176 -7.85 4.75 15.28
C ILE A 176 -8.56 4.75 13.92
N ASN A 177 -8.22 5.67 13.03
CA ASN A 177 -8.80 5.67 11.68
C ASN A 177 -8.44 4.41 10.90
N GLN A 178 -7.19 3.95 10.99
CA GLN A 178 -6.75 2.67 10.41
C GLN A 178 -7.50 1.48 11.04
N PHE A 179 -7.68 1.50 12.37
CA PHE A 179 -8.46 0.49 13.09
C PHE A 179 -9.92 0.45 12.61
N VAL A 180 -10.56 1.61 12.49
CA VAL A 180 -11.95 1.72 11.99
C VAL A 180 -12.06 1.27 10.54
N GLU A 181 -11.09 1.57 9.69
CA GLU A 181 -11.02 1.09 8.31
C GLU A 181 -11.01 -0.44 8.26
N VAL A 182 -10.11 -1.09 9.01
CA VAL A 182 -10.01 -2.56 9.10
C VAL A 182 -11.32 -3.19 9.57
N LEU A 183 -11.97 -2.61 10.59
CA LEU A 183 -13.27 -3.10 11.07
C LEU A 183 -14.40 -2.87 10.06
N SER A 184 -14.33 -1.76 9.31
CA SER A 184 -15.31 -1.44 8.27
C SER A 184 -15.29 -2.44 7.12
N ASP A 185 -14.13 -2.96 6.76
CA ASP A 185 -13.97 -3.97 5.73
C ASP A 185 -14.64 -5.30 6.12
N LYS A 186 -14.66 -5.63 7.42
CA LYS A 186 -15.30 -6.83 7.99
C LYS A 186 -16.68 -6.53 8.61
N ARG A 187 -17.33 -5.43 8.17
CA ARG A 187 -18.62 -4.99 8.77
C ARG A 187 -19.74 -6.02 8.69
N PHE A 188 -19.80 -6.81 7.63
CA PHE A 188 -20.86 -7.82 7.45
C PHE A 188 -20.65 -9.00 8.40
N GLU A 189 -19.42 -9.46 8.54
CA GLU A 189 -19.06 -10.52 9.49
C GLU A 189 -19.33 -10.07 10.92
N LEU A 190 -18.89 -8.85 11.29
CA LEU A 190 -19.11 -8.28 12.61
C LEU A 190 -20.59 -8.04 12.90
N LEU A 191 -21.37 -7.55 11.92
CA LEU A 191 -22.81 -7.38 12.06
C LEU A 191 -23.52 -8.72 12.24
N THR A 192 -23.14 -9.74 11.49
CA THR A 192 -23.69 -11.10 11.61
C THR A 192 -23.41 -11.66 13.01
N LEU A 193 -22.21 -11.47 13.53
CA LEU A 193 -21.86 -11.85 14.91
C LEU A 193 -22.68 -11.09 15.95
N LEU A 194 -22.89 -9.79 15.77
CA LEU A 194 -23.69 -8.98 16.67
C LEU A 194 -25.17 -9.45 16.69
N ILE A 195 -25.73 -9.75 15.54
CA ILE A 195 -27.10 -10.27 15.40
C ILE A 195 -27.20 -11.63 16.08
N LEU A 196 -26.22 -12.52 15.87
CA LEU A 196 -26.18 -13.84 16.48
C LEU A 196 -26.04 -13.73 18.02
N LEU A 197 -25.19 -12.81 18.48
CA LEU A 197 -25.04 -12.51 19.92
C LEU A 197 -26.37 -12.05 20.52
N ALA A 198 -27.04 -11.09 19.87
CA ALA A 198 -28.33 -10.60 20.32
C ALA A 198 -29.40 -11.72 20.34
N PHE A 199 -29.37 -12.61 19.37
CA PHE A 199 -30.25 -13.76 19.30
C PHE A 199 -30.01 -14.76 20.45
N VAL A 200 -28.74 -15.12 20.72
CA VAL A 200 -28.39 -16.04 21.82
C VAL A 200 -28.70 -15.39 23.17
N MET A 201 -28.41 -14.09 23.31
CA MET A 201 -28.74 -13.33 24.52
C MET A 201 -30.26 -13.30 24.77
N ALA A 202 -31.05 -13.01 23.73
CA ALA A 202 -32.49 -12.94 23.85
C ALA A 202 -33.10 -14.31 24.16
N THR A 203 -32.75 -15.34 23.37
CA THR A 203 -33.29 -16.71 23.58
C THR A 203 -32.86 -17.29 24.92
N GLY A 204 -31.59 -17.11 25.32
CA GLY A 204 -31.07 -17.58 26.58
C GLY A 204 -31.66 -16.83 27.78
N GLY A 205 -31.80 -15.50 27.66
CA GLY A 205 -32.43 -14.68 28.72
C GLY A 205 -33.91 -14.99 28.88
N ILE A 206 -34.68 -15.16 27.79
CA ILE A 206 -36.09 -15.57 27.85
C ILE A 206 -36.22 -16.96 28.49
N ALA A 207 -35.38 -17.92 28.05
CA ALA A 207 -35.42 -19.27 28.62
C ALA A 207 -35.10 -19.27 30.13
N LEU A 208 -34.09 -18.50 30.54
CA LEU A 208 -33.77 -18.36 31.94
C LEU A 208 -34.92 -17.72 32.75
N TYR A 209 -35.50 -16.63 32.23
CA TYR A 209 -36.62 -15.94 32.86
C TYR A 209 -37.76 -16.91 33.13
N VAL A 210 -38.21 -17.65 32.14
CA VAL A 210 -39.32 -18.62 32.26
C VAL A 210 -39.04 -19.72 33.27
N LEU A 211 -37.78 -20.16 33.40
CA LEU A 211 -37.42 -21.26 34.30
C LEU A 211 -37.13 -20.79 35.73
N GLU A 212 -36.74 -19.55 35.96
CA GLU A 212 -36.24 -19.05 37.24
C GLU A 212 -37.16 -18.03 37.89
N GLU A 213 -38.10 -17.37 37.17
CA GLU A 213 -38.95 -16.29 37.70
C GLU A 213 -39.64 -16.66 39.02
N THR A 214 -40.12 -17.90 39.17
CA THR A 214 -40.84 -18.36 40.36
C THR A 214 -39.93 -18.86 41.48
N HIS A 215 -38.65 -19.12 41.19
CA HIS A 215 -37.75 -19.78 42.13
C HIS A 215 -36.58 -18.89 42.58
N ASN A 216 -36.21 -17.88 41.75
CA ASN A 216 -35.03 -17.07 41.97
C ASN A 216 -35.39 -15.65 42.44
N PRO A 217 -35.06 -15.29 43.71
CA PRO A 217 -35.41 -13.98 44.25
C PRO A 217 -34.65 -12.81 43.63
N ASN A 218 -33.64 -13.09 42.80
CA ASN A 218 -32.83 -12.06 42.11
C ASN A 218 -33.29 -11.77 40.67
N ILE A 219 -34.34 -12.50 40.20
CA ILE A 219 -34.89 -12.31 38.84
C ILE A 219 -36.34 -11.81 38.98
N HIS A 220 -36.52 -10.50 38.91
CA HIS A 220 -37.82 -9.85 39.05
C HIS A 220 -38.50 -9.58 37.71
N ASN A 221 -37.73 -9.45 36.65
CA ASN A 221 -38.22 -9.12 35.31
C ASN A 221 -37.32 -9.70 34.22
N ILE A 222 -37.80 -9.65 33.01
CA ILE A 222 -37.08 -10.17 31.82
C ILE A 222 -35.72 -9.46 31.61
N PHE A 223 -35.60 -8.18 32.01
CA PHE A 223 -34.34 -7.45 31.84
C PHE A 223 -33.23 -7.97 32.77
N ASP A 224 -33.57 -8.48 33.95
CA ASP A 224 -32.61 -9.11 34.85
C ASP A 224 -32.04 -10.39 34.24
N ALA A 225 -32.87 -11.18 33.58
CA ALA A 225 -32.43 -12.38 32.89
C ALA A 225 -31.63 -12.07 31.58
N LEU A 226 -32.01 -11.04 30.82
CA LEU A 226 -31.23 -10.57 29.68
C LEU A 226 -29.87 -9.99 30.09
N TYR A 227 -29.84 -9.20 31.18
CA TYR A 227 -28.61 -8.69 31.78
C TYR A 227 -27.68 -9.83 32.19
N TRP A 228 -28.22 -10.84 32.91
CA TRP A 228 -27.47 -12.02 33.30
C TRP A 228 -26.91 -12.75 32.05
N SER A 229 -27.72 -12.95 31.03
CA SER A 229 -27.29 -13.59 29.77
C SER A 229 -26.15 -12.84 29.12
N LEU A 230 -26.25 -11.50 29.04
CA LEU A 230 -25.19 -10.65 28.48
C LEU A 230 -23.90 -10.74 29.29
N VAL A 231 -24.00 -10.61 30.62
CA VAL A 231 -22.86 -10.68 31.57
C VAL A 231 -22.17 -12.04 31.50
N THR A 232 -22.96 -13.11 31.31
CA THR A 232 -22.46 -14.49 31.19
C THR A 232 -21.80 -14.75 29.85
N ILE A 233 -22.43 -14.37 28.74
CA ILE A 233 -21.87 -14.53 27.39
C ILE A 233 -20.58 -13.73 27.23
N THR A 234 -20.52 -12.51 27.79
CA THR A 234 -19.32 -11.66 27.74
C THR A 234 -18.22 -12.09 28.71
N THR A 235 -18.42 -13.18 29.47
CA THR A 235 -17.47 -13.73 30.45
C THR A 235 -17.14 -12.79 31.61
N VAL A 236 -17.95 -11.76 31.87
CA VAL A 236 -17.77 -10.82 32.99
C VAL A 236 -18.13 -11.51 34.32
N GLY A 237 -19.32 -12.14 34.40
CA GLY A 237 -19.73 -13.00 35.48
C GLY A 237 -19.75 -12.34 36.86
N TYR A 238 -20.45 -11.20 37.03
CA TYR A 238 -20.52 -10.52 38.34
C TYR A 238 -21.01 -11.40 39.49
N GLY A 239 -21.84 -12.43 39.20
CA GLY A 239 -22.35 -13.36 40.21
C GLY A 239 -23.51 -12.82 41.06
N ASP A 240 -24.00 -11.65 40.77
CA ASP A 240 -25.16 -11.00 41.41
C ASP A 240 -26.47 -11.70 41.08
N ILE A 241 -26.58 -12.24 39.87
CA ILE A 241 -27.66 -13.12 39.41
C ILE A 241 -27.03 -14.44 38.94
N SER A 242 -27.60 -15.56 39.39
CA SER A 242 -27.18 -16.90 38.96
C SER A 242 -28.36 -17.89 39.03
N PRO A 243 -28.46 -18.85 38.08
CA PRO A 243 -29.55 -19.82 38.07
C PRO A 243 -29.48 -20.76 39.29
N ILE A 244 -30.63 -20.95 39.97
CA ILE A 244 -30.77 -21.78 41.16
C ILE A 244 -31.34 -23.14 40.77
N SER A 245 -32.30 -23.19 39.85
CA SER A 245 -32.96 -24.41 39.42
C SER A 245 -32.07 -25.31 38.56
N VAL A 246 -32.29 -26.60 38.53
CA VAL A 246 -31.55 -27.53 37.68
C VAL A 246 -31.77 -27.23 36.20
N PRO A 247 -33.00 -26.98 35.67
CA PRO A 247 -33.21 -26.57 34.30
C PRO A 247 -32.51 -25.26 33.96
N GLY A 248 -32.54 -24.26 34.84
CA GLY A 248 -31.84 -22.98 34.66
C GLY A 248 -30.33 -23.15 34.48
N ARG A 249 -29.73 -24.04 35.29
CA ARG A 249 -28.29 -24.37 35.20
C ARG A 249 -27.94 -25.06 33.87
N ILE A 250 -28.83 -25.90 33.30
CA ILE A 250 -28.63 -26.52 31.99
C ILE A 250 -28.61 -25.44 30.89
N ILE A 251 -29.58 -24.53 30.92
CA ILE A 251 -29.58 -23.39 29.98
C ILE A 251 -28.32 -22.55 30.15
N ALA A 252 -27.89 -22.29 31.38
CA ALA A 252 -26.66 -21.55 31.63
C ALA A 252 -25.42 -22.22 31.01
N MET A 253 -25.30 -23.55 31.14
CA MET A 253 -24.19 -24.28 30.49
C MET A 253 -24.20 -24.11 28.97
N LEU A 254 -25.36 -24.17 28.33
CA LEU A 254 -25.49 -23.96 26.88
C LEU A 254 -25.11 -22.55 26.48
N ILE A 255 -25.59 -21.53 27.22
CA ILE A 255 -25.25 -20.12 26.97
C ILE A 255 -23.75 -19.87 27.09
N ILE A 256 -23.11 -20.45 28.11
CA ILE A 256 -21.66 -20.33 28.33
C ILE A 256 -20.90 -20.95 27.15
N LEU A 257 -21.26 -22.15 26.69
CA LEU A 257 -20.60 -22.79 25.54
C LEU A 257 -20.75 -21.97 24.26
N PHE A 258 -21.97 -21.50 23.97
CA PHE A 258 -22.19 -20.62 22.81
C PHE A 258 -21.47 -19.29 22.94
N GLY A 259 -21.44 -18.70 24.14
CA GLY A 259 -20.74 -17.44 24.42
C GLY A 259 -19.24 -17.54 24.16
N ILE A 260 -18.58 -18.58 24.66
CA ILE A 260 -17.16 -18.83 24.43
C ILE A 260 -16.88 -19.02 22.94
N ALA A 261 -17.69 -19.82 22.24
CA ALA A 261 -17.53 -20.04 20.81
C ALA A 261 -17.66 -18.75 20.01
N MET A 262 -18.63 -17.90 20.34
CA MET A 262 -18.85 -16.61 19.67
C MET A 262 -17.73 -15.61 19.92
N ILE A 263 -17.25 -15.48 21.14
CA ILE A 263 -16.13 -14.58 21.46
C ILE A 263 -14.87 -15.04 20.74
N SER A 264 -14.61 -16.37 20.73
CA SER A 264 -13.46 -16.93 20.01
C SER A 264 -13.54 -16.64 18.51
N PHE A 265 -14.73 -16.79 17.90
CA PHE A 265 -14.91 -16.48 16.49
C PHE A 265 -14.78 -14.98 16.19
N ALA A 266 -15.37 -14.11 17.02
CA ALA A 266 -15.21 -12.67 16.90
C ALA A 266 -13.73 -12.24 16.97
N THR A 267 -13.00 -12.78 17.93
CA THR A 267 -11.56 -12.53 18.06
C THR A 267 -10.79 -13.00 16.83
N SER A 268 -11.13 -14.18 16.29
CA SER A 268 -10.49 -14.71 15.07
C SER A 268 -10.71 -13.80 13.87
N VAL A 269 -11.94 -13.30 13.66
CA VAL A 269 -12.25 -12.36 12.56
C VAL A 269 -11.44 -11.07 12.70
N ILE A 270 -11.37 -10.51 13.91
CA ILE A 270 -10.62 -9.28 14.17
C ILE A 270 -9.13 -9.50 13.92
N VAL A 271 -8.54 -10.57 14.47
CA VAL A 271 -7.11 -10.89 14.29
C VAL A 271 -6.77 -11.11 12.83
N SER A 272 -7.62 -11.85 12.09
CA SER A 272 -7.43 -12.05 10.64
C SER A 272 -7.44 -10.73 9.87
N ALA A 273 -8.40 -9.85 10.15
CA ALA A 273 -8.51 -8.54 9.51
C ALA A 273 -7.27 -7.67 9.73
N PHE A 274 -6.75 -7.65 10.97
CA PHE A 274 -5.52 -6.93 11.28
C PHE A 274 -4.30 -7.54 10.61
N SER A 275 -4.20 -8.86 10.59
CA SER A 275 -3.10 -9.57 9.94
C SER A 275 -3.05 -9.26 8.43
N GLU A 276 -4.21 -9.31 7.75
CA GLU A 276 -4.34 -8.95 6.34
C GLU A 276 -3.88 -7.49 6.08
N LYS A 277 -4.31 -6.55 6.92
CA LYS A 277 -3.92 -5.13 6.78
C LYS A 277 -2.45 -4.88 7.03
N LEU A 278 -1.85 -5.56 8.01
CA LEU A 278 -0.41 -5.45 8.28
C LEU A 278 0.43 -5.98 7.12
N ILE A 279 0.00 -7.09 6.49
CA ILE A 279 0.66 -7.61 5.29
C ILE A 279 0.57 -6.58 4.16
N GLN A 280 -0.63 -6.04 3.89
CA GLN A 280 -0.83 -5.02 2.86
C GLN A 280 0.06 -3.77 3.08
N LEU A 281 0.11 -3.24 4.31
CA LEU A 281 0.95 -2.08 4.63
C LEU A 281 2.45 -2.38 4.47
N LYS A 282 2.87 -3.60 4.78
CA LYS A 282 4.26 -4.05 4.55
C LYS A 282 4.57 -4.09 3.06
N GLU A 283 3.66 -4.65 2.25
CA GLU A 283 3.82 -4.70 0.79
C GLU A 283 3.89 -3.29 0.16
N GLU A 284 2.96 -2.39 0.53
CA GLU A 284 2.97 -1.00 0.07
C GLU A 284 4.29 -0.31 0.41
N ARG A 285 4.79 -0.52 1.63
CA ARG A 285 6.07 0.04 2.06
C ARG A 285 7.24 -0.47 1.22
N ILE A 286 7.32 -1.78 0.95
CA ILE A 286 8.37 -2.38 0.11
C ILE A 286 8.33 -1.76 -1.29
N VAL A 287 7.13 -1.65 -1.90
CA VAL A 287 6.96 -1.01 -3.22
C VAL A 287 7.42 0.43 -3.20
N ASP A 288 7.06 1.20 -2.17
CA ASP A 288 7.47 2.61 -2.03
C ASP A 288 8.99 2.77 -1.86
N GLU A 289 9.64 1.87 -1.13
CA GLU A 289 11.08 1.86 -0.92
C GLU A 289 11.82 1.53 -2.23
N VAL A 290 11.40 0.50 -2.95
CA VAL A 290 11.95 0.13 -4.28
C VAL A 290 11.75 1.26 -5.30
N ASN A 291 10.60 1.93 -5.29
CA ASN A 291 10.28 3.02 -6.22
C ASN A 291 11.15 4.29 -6.02
N LYS A 292 11.85 4.41 -4.89
CA LYS A 292 12.81 5.50 -4.64
C LYS A 292 14.19 5.22 -5.25
N SER A 293 14.48 3.96 -5.58
CA SER A 293 15.76 3.56 -6.15
C SER A 293 15.87 4.01 -7.61
N GLU A 294 17.01 4.56 -8.01
CA GLU A 294 17.30 4.92 -9.42
C GLU A 294 17.52 3.69 -10.30
N ARG A 295 17.85 2.55 -9.69
CA ARG A 295 18.05 1.26 -10.37
C ARG A 295 17.54 0.14 -9.50
N PHE A 296 16.68 -0.71 -10.04
CA PHE A 296 16.20 -1.89 -9.32
C PHE A 296 15.85 -3.06 -10.26
N LEU A 297 15.71 -4.23 -9.64
CA LEU A 297 15.46 -5.51 -10.29
C LEU A 297 14.09 -6.05 -9.87
N ILE A 298 13.21 -6.36 -10.83
CA ILE A 298 11.98 -7.10 -10.57
C ILE A 298 12.21 -8.56 -10.96
N ILE A 299 12.07 -9.45 -10.00
CA ILE A 299 12.26 -10.89 -10.19
C ILE A 299 10.90 -11.57 -10.13
N CYS A 300 10.45 -12.11 -11.26
CA CYS A 300 9.15 -12.77 -11.37
C CYS A 300 9.34 -14.29 -11.25
N GLY A 301 9.00 -14.82 -10.07
CA GLY A 301 9.13 -16.21 -9.70
C GLY A 301 10.28 -16.51 -8.73
N TYR A 302 9.95 -17.09 -7.55
CA TYR A 302 10.90 -17.56 -6.55
C TYR A 302 11.09 -19.08 -6.61
N GLY A 303 11.76 -19.51 -7.68
CA GLY A 303 12.13 -20.91 -7.90
C GLY A 303 13.59 -21.19 -7.56
N GLN A 304 14.05 -22.40 -7.89
CA GLN A 304 15.41 -22.84 -7.61
C GLN A 304 16.49 -21.96 -8.27
N LEU A 305 16.23 -21.46 -9.49
CA LEU A 305 17.16 -20.57 -10.19
C LEU A 305 17.31 -19.23 -9.46
N THR A 306 16.21 -18.66 -9.01
CA THR A 306 16.21 -17.41 -8.24
C THR A 306 16.96 -17.56 -6.93
N LYS A 307 16.76 -18.68 -6.21
CA LYS A 307 17.50 -18.98 -4.98
C LYS A 307 19.01 -19.10 -5.22
N MET A 308 19.42 -19.75 -6.32
CA MET A 308 20.82 -19.85 -6.70
C MET A 308 21.41 -18.49 -7.08
N PHE A 309 20.65 -17.65 -7.78
CA PHE A 309 21.06 -16.31 -8.15
C PHE A 309 21.40 -15.46 -6.93
N PHE A 310 20.53 -15.42 -5.92
CA PHE A 310 20.77 -14.64 -4.70
C PHE A 310 21.96 -15.18 -3.88
N ARG A 311 22.22 -16.48 -3.91
CA ARG A 311 23.41 -17.06 -3.25
C ARG A 311 24.72 -16.62 -3.88
N GLN A 312 24.71 -16.33 -5.18
CA GLN A 312 25.92 -15.92 -5.91
C GLN A 312 26.08 -14.40 -5.95
N GLN A 313 24.99 -13.66 -5.98
CA GLN A 313 24.94 -12.21 -6.07
C GLN A 313 24.09 -11.67 -4.91
N PRO A 314 24.69 -11.37 -3.75
CA PRO A 314 23.99 -10.67 -2.68
C PRO A 314 23.65 -9.25 -3.16
N LEU A 315 22.38 -9.00 -3.39
CA LEU A 315 21.86 -7.67 -3.70
C LEU A 315 21.59 -6.90 -2.41
N HIS A 316 21.68 -5.57 -2.46
CA HIS A 316 21.29 -4.73 -1.33
C HIS A 316 19.76 -4.70 -1.18
N GLU A 317 19.30 -4.51 0.05
CA GLU A 317 17.90 -4.24 0.33
C GLU A 317 17.43 -3.04 -0.51
N HIS A 318 16.19 -3.11 -1.02
CA HIS A 318 15.54 -2.09 -1.87
C HIS A 318 16.06 -1.96 -3.33
N ASP A 319 17.11 -2.69 -3.71
CA ASP A 319 17.55 -2.74 -5.11
C ASP A 319 16.84 -3.83 -5.92
N TYR A 320 15.95 -4.58 -5.30
CA TYR A 320 15.16 -5.64 -5.94
C TYR A 320 13.82 -5.86 -5.27
N ILE A 321 12.93 -6.52 -5.99
CA ILE A 321 11.65 -7.05 -5.50
C ILE A 321 11.37 -8.40 -6.14
N ILE A 322 10.89 -9.36 -5.35
CA ILE A 322 10.44 -10.65 -5.83
C ILE A 322 8.92 -10.66 -5.90
N LEU A 323 8.38 -11.05 -7.05
CA LEU A 323 6.96 -11.26 -7.28
C LEU A 323 6.73 -12.75 -7.57
N ASP A 324 5.87 -13.39 -6.78
CA ASP A 324 5.41 -14.76 -7.07
C ASP A 324 3.92 -14.87 -6.72
N LYS A 325 3.17 -15.59 -7.55
CA LYS A 325 1.72 -15.81 -7.34
C LYS A 325 1.43 -16.84 -6.25
N ASP A 326 2.42 -17.67 -5.90
CA ASP A 326 2.31 -18.71 -4.87
C ASP A 326 2.69 -18.14 -3.49
N PRO A 327 1.72 -18.00 -2.57
CA PRO A 327 1.99 -17.48 -1.22
C PRO A 327 3.05 -18.30 -0.46
N ALA A 328 3.13 -19.61 -0.71
CA ALA A 328 4.11 -20.46 -0.04
C ALA A 328 5.55 -20.12 -0.46
N ARG A 329 5.76 -19.82 -1.75
CA ARG A 329 7.07 -19.39 -2.27
C ARG A 329 7.45 -18.00 -1.78
N VAL A 330 6.48 -17.08 -1.69
CA VAL A 330 6.72 -15.76 -1.13
C VAL A 330 7.10 -15.85 0.35
N GLN A 331 6.41 -16.68 1.13
CA GLN A 331 6.79 -16.92 2.52
C GLN A 331 8.19 -17.53 2.65
N GLU A 332 8.56 -18.44 1.77
CA GLU A 332 9.91 -18.99 1.73
C GLU A 332 10.95 -17.90 1.40
N ALA A 333 10.67 -17.02 0.42
CA ALA A 333 11.54 -15.88 0.10
C ALA A 333 11.73 -14.93 1.30
N ILE A 334 10.64 -14.61 1.99
CA ILE A 334 10.68 -13.77 3.20
C ILE A 334 11.45 -14.47 4.33
N HIS A 335 11.29 -15.78 4.50
CA HIS A 335 12.06 -16.57 5.49
C HIS A 335 13.54 -16.57 5.16
N ASP A 336 13.90 -16.63 3.88
CA ASP A 336 15.28 -16.54 3.40
C ASP A 336 15.87 -15.12 3.50
N GLY A 337 15.06 -14.13 3.95
CA GLY A 337 15.50 -12.75 4.20
C GLY A 337 15.34 -11.81 3.01
N TYR A 338 14.52 -12.14 2.02
CA TYR A 338 14.33 -11.34 0.81
C TYR A 338 13.00 -10.57 0.81
N ASP A 339 13.00 -9.41 0.15
CA ASP A 339 11.78 -8.65 -0.09
C ASP A 339 10.94 -9.29 -1.20
N ALA A 340 9.77 -9.82 -0.82
CA ALA A 340 8.88 -10.53 -1.72
C ALA A 340 7.41 -10.18 -1.47
N ILE A 341 6.61 -10.16 -2.53
CA ILE A 341 5.19 -9.85 -2.52
C ILE A 341 4.41 -10.94 -3.28
N VAL A 342 3.22 -11.31 -2.74
CA VAL A 342 2.29 -12.21 -3.43
C VAL A 342 1.53 -11.42 -4.48
N ASP A 343 1.97 -11.50 -5.73
CA ASP A 343 1.28 -10.83 -6.85
C ASP A 343 1.55 -11.57 -8.16
N ASP A 344 0.66 -11.35 -9.13
CA ASP A 344 0.77 -11.95 -10.47
C ASP A 344 1.44 -10.97 -11.43
N ALA A 345 2.73 -11.16 -11.67
CA ALA A 345 3.53 -10.32 -12.55
C ALA A 345 3.06 -10.34 -14.02
N SER A 346 2.24 -11.33 -14.42
CA SER A 346 1.65 -11.37 -15.76
C SER A 346 0.52 -10.35 -15.96
N ARG A 347 0.06 -9.69 -14.90
CA ARG A 347 -0.94 -8.60 -14.97
C ARG A 347 -0.26 -7.27 -15.17
N HIS A 348 -0.80 -6.48 -16.09
CA HIS A 348 -0.27 -5.13 -16.35
C HIS A 348 -0.30 -4.23 -15.10
N GLU A 349 -1.37 -4.33 -14.30
CA GLU A 349 -1.59 -3.55 -13.09
C GLU A 349 -0.51 -3.78 -12.03
N THR A 350 -0.04 -5.02 -11.89
CA THR A 350 1.03 -5.40 -10.95
C THR A 350 2.34 -4.68 -11.28
N LEU A 351 2.75 -4.71 -12.56
CA LEU A 351 3.98 -4.04 -12.98
C LEU A 351 3.84 -2.52 -12.98
N ALA A 352 2.64 -1.98 -13.25
CA ALA A 352 2.36 -0.54 -13.25
C ALA A 352 2.47 0.11 -11.84
N ARG A 353 2.50 -0.68 -10.76
CA ARG A 353 2.74 -0.17 -9.38
C ARG A 353 4.18 0.33 -9.18
N PHE A 354 5.10 -0.11 -10.03
CA PHE A 354 6.51 0.24 -9.93
C PHE A 354 6.88 1.43 -10.82
N ASN A 355 7.89 2.20 -10.40
CA ASN A 355 8.38 3.36 -11.16
C ASN A 355 9.23 2.93 -12.37
N LEU A 356 8.60 2.26 -13.33
CA LEU A 356 9.28 1.67 -14.47
C LEU A 356 9.82 2.71 -15.48
N LYS A 357 9.27 3.93 -15.49
CA LYS A 357 9.68 5.00 -16.41
C LYS A 357 10.74 5.95 -15.86
N GLY A 358 10.87 6.02 -14.53
CA GLY A 358 11.77 6.94 -13.83
C GLY A 358 13.10 6.33 -13.41
N ALA A 359 13.24 5.02 -13.46
CA ALA A 359 14.42 4.29 -12.99
C ALA A 359 14.97 3.33 -14.07
N LYS A 360 16.22 2.90 -13.91
CA LYS A 360 16.80 1.81 -14.72
C LYS A 360 16.33 0.46 -14.20
N VAL A 361 15.29 -0.08 -14.81
CA VAL A 361 14.69 -1.34 -14.35
C VAL A 361 15.12 -2.52 -15.21
N THR A 362 15.43 -3.63 -14.56
CA THR A 362 15.60 -4.93 -15.21
C THR A 362 14.56 -5.89 -14.69
N VAL A 363 13.86 -6.59 -15.57
CA VAL A 363 12.85 -7.59 -15.22
C VAL A 363 13.41 -8.98 -15.51
N LEU A 364 13.47 -9.84 -14.49
CA LEU A 364 13.85 -11.24 -14.60
C LEU A 364 12.61 -12.13 -14.59
N CYS A 365 12.23 -12.71 -15.71
CA CYS A 365 11.11 -13.64 -15.83
C CYS A 365 11.61 -15.07 -15.59
N MET A 366 11.40 -15.58 -14.35
CA MET A 366 11.94 -16.85 -13.88
C MET A 366 10.87 -17.91 -13.62
N SER A 367 9.63 -17.69 -14.05
CA SER A 367 8.58 -18.71 -13.98
C SER A 367 8.94 -19.97 -14.79
N HIS A 368 8.39 -21.11 -14.40
CA HIS A 368 8.52 -22.36 -15.18
C HIS A 368 7.59 -22.36 -16.41
N ASP A 369 6.58 -21.49 -16.43
CA ASP A 369 5.63 -21.35 -17.52
C ASP A 369 6.12 -20.30 -18.53
N ASP A 370 6.43 -20.77 -19.73
CA ASP A 370 6.89 -19.91 -20.84
C ASP A 370 5.82 -18.89 -21.25
N VAL A 371 4.54 -19.26 -21.16
CA VAL A 371 3.43 -18.34 -21.50
C VAL A 371 3.39 -17.18 -20.51
N GLU A 372 3.50 -17.48 -19.23
CA GLU A 372 3.58 -16.47 -18.18
C GLU A 372 4.76 -15.50 -18.40
N ASN A 373 5.95 -16.04 -18.66
CA ASN A 373 7.14 -15.22 -18.91
C ASN A 373 6.99 -14.32 -20.14
N ILE A 374 6.33 -14.79 -21.22
CA ILE A 374 6.03 -13.98 -22.40
C ILE A 374 5.04 -12.85 -22.05
N TYR A 375 3.97 -13.13 -21.27
CA TYR A 375 3.03 -12.10 -20.84
C TYR A 375 3.69 -11.04 -19.95
N ILE A 376 4.53 -11.44 -19.01
CA ILE A 376 5.31 -10.52 -18.18
C ILE A 376 6.15 -9.60 -19.07
N THR A 377 6.85 -10.17 -20.07
CA THR A 377 7.67 -9.42 -21.02
C THR A 377 6.85 -8.40 -21.81
N LEU A 378 5.73 -8.84 -22.39
CA LEU A 378 4.85 -7.96 -23.17
C LEU A 378 4.31 -6.80 -22.31
N ASN A 379 3.92 -7.07 -21.07
CA ASN A 379 3.44 -6.05 -20.16
C ASN A 379 4.55 -5.08 -19.76
N ALA A 380 5.74 -5.56 -19.42
CA ALA A 380 6.88 -4.71 -19.10
C ALA A 380 7.23 -3.79 -20.27
N LYS A 381 7.38 -4.33 -21.49
CA LYS A 381 7.69 -3.58 -22.71
C LYS A 381 6.56 -2.64 -23.14
N SER A 382 5.31 -2.94 -22.81
CA SER A 382 4.17 -2.03 -23.08
C SER A 382 4.18 -0.80 -22.18
N ILE A 383 4.68 -0.91 -20.95
CA ILE A 383 4.82 0.22 -20.02
C ILE A 383 5.98 1.11 -20.45
N ASP A 384 7.15 0.52 -20.69
CA ASP A 384 8.33 1.21 -21.21
C ASP A 384 9.17 0.25 -22.08
N PRO A 385 9.32 0.51 -23.38
CA PRO A 385 10.15 -0.31 -24.29
C PRO A 385 11.63 -0.39 -23.92
N THR A 386 12.14 0.54 -23.11
CA THR A 386 13.54 0.59 -22.68
C THR A 386 13.87 -0.33 -21.52
N ILE A 387 12.87 -0.91 -20.86
CA ILE A 387 13.06 -1.86 -19.77
C ILE A 387 13.82 -3.09 -20.28
N ARG A 388 14.90 -3.42 -19.60
CA ARG A 388 15.66 -4.63 -19.89
C ARG A 388 14.94 -5.86 -19.36
N VAL A 389 14.64 -6.83 -20.22
CA VAL A 389 13.96 -8.07 -19.86
C VAL A 389 14.86 -9.26 -20.11
N ILE A 390 15.06 -10.07 -19.08
CA ILE A 390 15.79 -11.34 -19.17
C ILE A 390 14.80 -12.44 -18.79
N ALA A 391 14.59 -13.42 -19.67
CA ALA A 391 13.59 -14.45 -19.45
C ALA A 391 14.16 -15.85 -19.55
N ARG A 392 13.73 -16.73 -18.66
CA ARG A 392 13.95 -18.17 -18.76
C ARG A 392 13.03 -18.75 -19.81
N ALA A 393 13.57 -19.60 -20.69
CA ALA A 393 12.80 -20.42 -21.60
C ALA A 393 13.02 -21.91 -21.30
N SER A 394 11.98 -22.71 -21.50
CA SER A 394 12.02 -24.17 -21.26
C SER A 394 12.73 -24.92 -22.39
N SER A 395 12.75 -24.37 -23.60
CA SER A 395 13.35 -25.01 -24.75
C SER A 395 13.80 -24.02 -25.83
N PRO A 396 14.79 -24.39 -26.68
CA PRO A 396 15.25 -23.54 -27.77
C PRO A 396 14.17 -23.19 -28.80
N GLN A 397 13.19 -24.08 -28.99
CA GLN A 397 12.12 -23.89 -29.97
C GLN A 397 11.20 -22.70 -29.64
N ILE A 398 11.15 -22.31 -28.38
CA ILE A 398 10.31 -21.19 -27.93
C ILE A 398 11.07 -19.86 -27.96
N ALA A 399 12.40 -19.87 -28.03
CA ALA A 399 13.24 -18.67 -28.05
C ALA A 399 12.79 -17.60 -29.08
N PRO A 400 12.41 -17.97 -30.33
CA PRO A 400 11.93 -16.99 -31.30
C PRO A 400 10.64 -16.26 -30.89
N LYS A 401 9.82 -16.86 -30.00
CA LYS A 401 8.63 -16.19 -29.47
C LYS A 401 9.01 -15.15 -28.43
N TYR A 402 10.01 -15.43 -27.62
CA TYR A 402 10.56 -14.47 -26.64
C TYR A 402 11.21 -13.27 -27.34
N GLU A 403 11.97 -13.49 -28.40
CA GLU A 403 12.55 -12.41 -29.21
C GLU A 403 11.47 -11.50 -29.79
N ARG A 404 10.38 -12.09 -30.34
CA ARG A 404 9.23 -11.32 -30.84
C ARG A 404 8.47 -10.57 -29.74
N ALA A 405 8.46 -11.08 -28.52
CA ALA A 405 7.89 -10.41 -27.36
C ALA A 405 8.77 -9.26 -26.86
N GLY A 406 10.02 -9.15 -27.34
CA GLY A 406 10.95 -8.08 -26.99
C GLY A 406 11.87 -8.42 -25.80
N VAL A 407 12.11 -9.70 -25.51
CA VAL A 407 13.11 -10.14 -24.52
C VAL A 407 14.50 -9.77 -25.00
N ASP A 408 15.29 -9.13 -24.13
CA ASP A 408 16.66 -8.75 -24.46
C ASP A 408 17.63 -9.94 -24.37
N HIS A 409 17.40 -10.85 -23.38
CA HIS A 409 18.19 -12.06 -23.22
C HIS A 409 17.32 -13.24 -22.83
N VAL A 410 17.41 -14.33 -23.61
CA VAL A 410 16.74 -15.60 -23.31
C VAL A 410 17.73 -16.55 -22.63
N LEU A 411 17.38 -17.04 -21.45
CA LEU A 411 18.14 -18.02 -20.69
C LEU A 411 17.56 -19.43 -20.94
N LEU A 412 18.39 -20.38 -21.29
CA LEU A 412 18.06 -21.79 -21.50
C LEU A 412 18.83 -22.66 -20.50
N PRO A 413 18.46 -22.69 -19.21
CA PRO A 413 19.23 -23.33 -18.16
C PRO A 413 19.44 -24.82 -18.39
N ASP A 414 18.41 -25.53 -18.86
CA ASP A 414 18.43 -26.95 -19.08
C ASP A 414 19.33 -27.36 -20.26
N GLU A 415 19.35 -26.53 -21.32
CA GLU A 415 20.25 -26.74 -22.46
C GLU A 415 21.72 -26.45 -22.08
N MET A 416 21.95 -25.37 -21.34
CA MET A 416 23.27 -25.04 -20.82
C MET A 416 23.81 -26.14 -19.91
N ALA A 417 22.97 -26.68 -18.99
CA ALA A 417 23.33 -27.77 -18.12
C ALA A 417 23.64 -29.07 -18.91
N SER A 418 22.81 -29.40 -19.90
CA SER A 418 22.98 -30.55 -20.77
C SER A 418 24.29 -30.47 -21.59
N THR A 419 24.57 -29.27 -22.14
CA THR A 419 25.82 -29.02 -22.86
C THR A 419 27.03 -29.16 -21.95
N LEU A 420 26.98 -28.60 -20.72
CA LEU A 420 28.06 -28.78 -19.75
C LEU A 420 28.27 -30.23 -19.32
N MET A 421 27.19 -31.01 -19.18
CA MET A 421 27.31 -32.46 -18.90
C MET A 421 27.99 -33.19 -20.05
N SER A 422 27.63 -32.91 -21.31
CA SER A 422 28.30 -33.46 -22.48
C SER A 422 29.79 -33.15 -22.50
N VAL A 423 30.13 -31.86 -22.24
CA VAL A 423 31.53 -31.42 -22.16
C VAL A 423 32.27 -32.12 -21.01
N ALA A 424 31.63 -32.32 -19.86
CA ALA A 424 32.23 -33.01 -18.72
C ALA A 424 32.59 -34.45 -19.03
N ILE A 425 31.74 -35.12 -19.80
CA ILE A 425 31.98 -36.53 -20.20
C ILE A 425 33.02 -36.62 -21.30
N LEU A 426 32.87 -35.84 -22.37
CA LEU A 426 33.70 -36.00 -23.56
C LEU A 426 35.01 -35.21 -23.51
N ARG A 427 35.08 -34.14 -22.74
CA ARG A 427 36.23 -33.21 -22.66
C ARG A 427 36.49 -32.75 -21.23
N PRO A 428 36.92 -33.62 -20.31
CA PRO A 428 37.00 -33.33 -18.88
C PRO A 428 37.98 -32.21 -18.51
N ILE A 429 39.01 -31.97 -19.33
CA ILE A 429 39.95 -30.84 -19.12
C ILE A 429 39.26 -29.51 -19.43
N MET A 430 38.52 -29.47 -20.55
CA MET A 430 37.73 -28.27 -20.94
C MET A 430 36.64 -27.96 -19.90
N TYR A 431 35.95 -29.01 -19.41
CA TYR A 431 34.96 -28.82 -18.34
C TYR A 431 35.57 -28.20 -17.07
N ARG A 432 36.74 -28.71 -16.62
CA ARG A 432 37.44 -28.18 -15.46
C ARG A 432 37.84 -26.71 -15.64
N ALA A 433 38.31 -26.33 -16.84
CA ALA A 433 38.68 -24.97 -17.13
C ALA A 433 37.46 -24.02 -17.12
N ILE A 434 36.38 -24.36 -17.85
CA ILE A 434 35.15 -23.56 -17.95
C ILE A 434 34.45 -23.46 -16.60
N SER A 435 34.21 -24.59 -15.91
CA SER A 435 33.53 -24.59 -14.62
C SER A 435 34.35 -23.86 -13.55
N GLY A 436 35.67 -23.94 -13.59
CA GLY A 436 36.56 -23.19 -12.71
C GLY A 436 36.41 -21.67 -12.87
N ILE A 437 36.31 -21.21 -14.12
CA ILE A 437 36.13 -19.79 -14.44
C ILE A 437 34.73 -19.30 -13.98
N PHE A 438 33.67 -20.00 -14.35
CA PHE A 438 32.30 -19.58 -14.03
C PHE A 438 31.94 -19.71 -12.53
N MET A 439 32.47 -20.72 -11.85
CA MET A 439 32.20 -20.91 -10.41
C MET A 439 33.17 -20.13 -9.51
N GLY A 440 34.05 -19.31 -10.07
CA GLY A 440 35.02 -18.53 -9.30
C GLY A 440 36.05 -19.38 -8.53
N LYS A 441 36.16 -20.69 -8.85
CA LYS A 441 37.10 -21.62 -8.21
C LYS A 441 38.47 -21.67 -8.91
N SER A 442 38.58 -21.01 -10.08
CA SER A 442 39.81 -20.89 -10.83
C SER A 442 40.60 -19.65 -10.43
N VAL A 443 41.92 -19.75 -10.57
CA VAL A 443 42.83 -18.59 -10.46
C VAL A 443 42.58 -17.60 -11.61
N ALA A 444 42.06 -18.06 -12.74
CA ALA A 444 41.73 -17.23 -13.89
C ALA A 444 40.26 -16.76 -13.82
N ARG A 445 40.06 -15.46 -14.10
CA ARG A 445 38.76 -14.79 -14.16
C ARG A 445 38.57 -14.24 -15.58
N LEU A 446 37.33 -14.31 -16.07
CA LEU A 446 36.89 -13.64 -17.29
C LEU A 446 36.20 -12.34 -16.85
N ASP A 447 36.57 -11.22 -17.49
CA ASP A 447 36.02 -9.91 -17.10
C ASP A 447 35.92 -8.95 -18.27
N GLU A 448 35.03 -7.97 -18.14
CA GLU A 448 34.74 -6.94 -19.14
C GLU A 448 35.45 -5.64 -18.79
N ILE A 449 36.16 -5.05 -19.74
CA ILE A 449 36.85 -3.76 -19.58
C ILE A 449 36.31 -2.78 -20.59
N PRO A 450 35.47 -1.81 -20.16
CA PRO A 450 34.92 -0.80 -21.05
C PRO A 450 35.96 0.25 -21.42
N VAL A 451 35.97 0.68 -22.70
CA VAL A 451 36.75 1.80 -23.20
C VAL A 451 35.99 3.10 -22.93
N LEU A 452 36.34 3.76 -21.82
CA LEU A 452 35.73 5.01 -21.40
C LEU A 452 36.35 6.22 -22.11
N PRO A 453 35.71 7.41 -22.10
CA PRO A 453 36.23 8.62 -22.82
C PRO A 453 37.64 9.05 -22.38
N TYR A 454 38.03 8.71 -21.16
CA TYR A 454 39.34 9.01 -20.56
C TYR A 454 40.26 7.78 -20.47
N SER A 455 39.85 6.68 -21.09
CA SER A 455 40.63 5.44 -21.08
C SER A 455 41.93 5.61 -21.89
N ARG A 456 43.02 5.08 -21.37
CA ARG A 456 44.29 5.00 -22.08
C ARG A 456 44.27 4.07 -23.29
N LEU A 457 43.24 3.25 -23.39
CA LEU A 457 43.00 2.32 -24.49
C LEU A 457 42.36 3.00 -25.70
N LEU A 458 41.77 4.18 -25.50
CA LEU A 458 41.06 4.90 -26.58
C LEU A 458 42.00 5.26 -27.71
N GLY A 459 41.63 4.86 -28.96
CA GLY A 459 42.40 5.12 -30.16
C GLY A 459 43.64 4.26 -30.37
N LEU A 460 43.84 3.24 -29.49
CA LEU A 460 44.93 2.28 -29.69
C LEU A 460 44.47 1.10 -30.58
N ALA A 461 45.38 0.61 -31.44
CA ALA A 461 45.21 -0.66 -32.12
C ALA A 461 45.43 -1.82 -31.10
N ILE A 462 44.65 -2.90 -31.20
CA ILE A 462 44.75 -4.05 -30.30
C ILE A 462 46.17 -4.61 -30.26
N GLY A 463 46.85 -4.70 -31.43
CA GLY A 463 48.22 -5.20 -31.52
C GLY A 463 49.29 -4.32 -30.85
N SER A 464 48.93 -3.08 -30.49
CA SER A 464 49.83 -2.19 -29.72
C SER A 464 49.77 -2.43 -28.20
N ILE A 465 48.81 -3.24 -27.74
CA ILE A 465 48.62 -3.54 -26.34
C ILE A 465 49.25 -4.88 -25.99
N ASP A 466 50.28 -4.85 -25.15
CA ASP A 466 50.94 -6.09 -24.71
C ASP A 466 50.19 -6.75 -23.53
N PHE A 467 49.09 -7.46 -23.87
CA PHE A 467 48.29 -8.21 -22.90
C PHE A 467 49.13 -9.25 -22.13
N HIS A 468 50.19 -9.79 -22.77
CA HIS A 468 50.98 -10.83 -22.18
C HIS A 468 51.82 -10.31 -20.99
N SER A 469 52.32 -9.09 -21.06
CA SER A 469 53.07 -8.45 -19.93
C SER A 469 52.18 -8.30 -18.70
N TYR A 470 50.86 -8.12 -18.91
CA TYR A 470 49.88 -8.07 -17.83
C TYR A 470 49.36 -9.46 -17.41
N LYS A 471 49.88 -10.55 -18.00
CA LYS A 471 49.38 -11.93 -17.79
C LYS A 471 47.91 -12.08 -18.10
N LEU A 472 47.46 -11.38 -19.14
CA LEU A 472 46.09 -11.42 -19.67
C LEU A 472 46.05 -12.07 -21.05
N VAL A 473 44.91 -12.67 -21.36
CA VAL A 473 44.56 -13.12 -22.70
C VAL A 473 43.33 -12.35 -23.14
N LEU A 474 43.44 -11.64 -24.27
CA LEU A 474 42.27 -11.04 -24.89
C LEU A 474 41.45 -12.12 -25.59
N ILE A 475 40.20 -12.24 -25.22
CA ILE A 475 39.24 -13.19 -25.82
C ILE A 475 38.56 -12.54 -27.03
N GLY A 476 38.17 -11.28 -26.88
CA GLY A 476 37.50 -10.55 -27.94
C GLY A 476 37.15 -9.12 -27.57
N VAL A 477 36.58 -8.41 -28.52
CA VAL A 477 36.12 -7.03 -28.38
C VAL A 477 34.68 -6.91 -28.89
N GLN A 478 33.80 -6.37 -28.10
CA GLN A 478 32.48 -5.93 -28.54
C GLN A 478 32.55 -4.49 -29.02
N LYS A 479 32.27 -4.25 -30.26
CA LYS A 479 32.19 -2.89 -30.83
C LYS A 479 30.87 -2.25 -30.43
N LYS A 480 30.91 -0.97 -30.05
CA LYS A 480 29.70 -0.20 -29.73
C LYS A 480 28.88 0.12 -30.99
N GLU A 481 29.55 0.37 -32.12
CA GLU A 481 28.94 0.88 -33.35
C GLU A 481 27.90 -0.10 -33.91
N ASP A 482 28.24 -1.39 -33.99
CA ASP A 482 27.39 -2.44 -34.59
C ASP A 482 26.93 -3.51 -33.60
N GLY A 483 27.35 -3.42 -32.31
CA GLY A 483 27.06 -4.39 -31.25
C GLY A 483 27.70 -5.76 -31.47
N ARG A 484 28.54 -5.94 -32.48
CA ARG A 484 29.16 -7.23 -32.82
C ARG A 484 30.31 -7.55 -31.90
N PHE A 485 30.40 -8.80 -31.51
CA PHE A 485 31.52 -9.35 -30.77
C PHE A 485 32.55 -9.94 -31.74
N HIS A 486 33.75 -9.35 -31.78
CA HIS A 486 34.89 -9.82 -32.55
C HIS A 486 35.73 -10.76 -31.70
N PHE A 487 35.59 -12.08 -31.93
CA PHE A 487 36.40 -13.08 -31.26
C PHE A 487 37.79 -13.12 -31.87
N ASN A 488 38.84 -13.12 -31.03
CA ASN A 488 40.22 -13.09 -31.46
C ASN A 488 40.47 -12.02 -32.57
N PRO A 489 40.21 -10.72 -32.28
CA PRO A 489 40.23 -9.66 -33.25
C PRO A 489 41.59 -9.45 -33.87
N GLU A 490 41.62 -8.92 -35.09
CA GLU A 490 42.85 -8.60 -35.82
C GLU A 490 43.64 -7.52 -35.07
N PRO A 491 44.99 -7.55 -35.13
CA PRO A 491 45.86 -6.59 -34.41
C PRO A 491 45.61 -5.13 -34.80
N GLU A 492 45.14 -4.87 -36.03
CA GLU A 492 44.85 -3.55 -36.59
C GLU A 492 43.55 -2.95 -36.09
N LEU A 493 42.69 -3.71 -35.43
CA LEU A 493 41.40 -3.24 -34.93
C LEU A 493 41.62 -2.10 -33.92
N MET A 494 41.08 -0.92 -34.21
CA MET A 494 41.15 0.25 -33.36
C MET A 494 40.07 0.23 -32.29
N LEU A 495 40.44 0.61 -31.08
CA LEU A 495 39.51 0.71 -29.94
C LEU A 495 38.87 2.10 -29.91
N GLU A 496 37.54 2.14 -29.83
CA GLU A 496 36.74 3.34 -29.79
C GLU A 496 36.01 3.49 -28.45
N GLN A 497 35.49 4.69 -28.18
CA GLN A 497 34.75 4.97 -26.96
C GLN A 497 33.47 4.12 -26.89
N GLY A 498 33.37 3.35 -25.84
CA GLY A 498 32.21 2.48 -25.54
C GLY A 498 32.37 1.06 -26.07
N ASP A 499 33.52 0.72 -26.67
CA ASP A 499 33.89 -0.68 -26.93
C ASP A 499 34.14 -1.40 -25.57
N ILE A 500 33.93 -2.72 -25.57
CA ILE A 500 34.15 -3.54 -24.38
C ILE A 500 35.13 -4.65 -24.74
N LEU A 501 36.27 -4.70 -24.03
CA LEU A 501 37.22 -5.79 -24.13
C LEU A 501 36.83 -6.93 -23.19
N LEU A 502 36.77 -8.14 -23.68
CA LEU A 502 36.64 -9.35 -22.87
C LEU A 502 38.02 -9.96 -22.67
N VAL A 503 38.52 -9.90 -21.44
CA VAL A 503 39.86 -10.40 -21.07
C VAL A 503 39.78 -11.53 -20.06
N MET A 504 40.73 -12.44 -20.13
CA MET A 504 40.89 -13.54 -19.18
C MET A 504 42.28 -13.48 -18.53
N GLY A 505 42.34 -13.61 -17.20
CA GLY A 505 43.58 -13.65 -16.45
C GLY A 505 43.40 -13.81 -14.97
N HIS A 506 44.48 -13.75 -14.20
CA HIS A 506 44.40 -13.76 -12.75
C HIS A 506 43.65 -12.54 -12.26
N ARG A 507 42.84 -12.69 -11.21
CA ARG A 507 42.04 -11.59 -10.64
C ARG A 507 42.85 -10.29 -10.46
N MET A 508 43.99 -10.38 -9.81
CA MET A 508 44.87 -9.25 -9.59
C MET A 508 45.36 -8.58 -10.89
N SER A 509 45.59 -9.39 -11.95
CA SER A 509 46.03 -8.87 -13.26
C SER A 509 44.90 -8.14 -13.97
N VAL A 510 43.70 -8.65 -13.90
CA VAL A 510 42.51 -8.03 -14.48
C VAL A 510 42.17 -6.72 -13.78
N GLU A 511 42.20 -6.69 -12.45
CA GLU A 511 41.96 -5.51 -11.63
C GLU A 511 43.03 -4.43 -11.92
N TYR A 512 44.28 -4.80 -11.94
CA TYR A 512 45.39 -3.89 -12.27
C TYR A 512 45.29 -3.30 -13.68
N PHE A 513 44.98 -4.13 -14.69
CA PHE A 513 44.81 -3.67 -16.06
C PHE A 513 43.59 -2.75 -16.20
N ARG A 514 42.50 -3.02 -15.47
CA ARG A 514 41.33 -2.15 -15.40
C ARG A 514 41.66 -0.80 -14.82
N GLU A 515 42.37 -0.74 -13.71
CA GLU A 515 42.83 0.53 -13.09
C GLU A 515 43.71 1.35 -14.05
N LEU A 516 44.65 0.68 -14.72
CA LEU A 516 45.53 1.33 -15.71
C LEU A 516 44.74 1.86 -16.90
N SER A 517 43.79 1.07 -17.39
CA SER A 517 42.94 1.45 -18.55
C SER A 517 42.04 2.62 -18.23
N CYS A 518 41.53 2.72 -17.02
CA CYS A 518 40.61 3.78 -16.57
C CYS A 518 41.30 5.03 -15.98
N GLY A 519 42.64 5.06 -15.88
CA GLY A 519 43.35 6.21 -15.37
C GLY A 519 43.00 6.56 -13.89
N GLY A 520 42.65 5.58 -13.08
CA GLY A 520 42.34 5.75 -11.65
C GLY A 520 40.93 6.30 -11.34
N LYS A 521 40.05 6.39 -12.32
CA LYS A 521 38.67 6.91 -12.17
C LYS A 521 37.57 5.84 -12.34
N CYS A 522 37.91 4.57 -12.23
CA CYS A 522 36.87 3.52 -12.19
C CYS A 522 36.35 3.38 -10.76
N GLU A 523 35.22 4.01 -10.46
CA GLU A 523 34.38 3.55 -9.35
C GLU A 523 33.77 2.20 -9.73
N MET A 524 33.84 1.24 -8.82
CA MET A 524 33.22 -0.06 -8.96
C MET A 524 31.70 0.14 -9.05
N GLY A 525 31.11 -0.08 -10.25
CA GLY A 525 29.68 -0.11 -10.48
C GLY A 525 29.07 -1.48 -10.19
#